data_86511340cdac31b3e42c90e07fd0e400
#
_entry.id   86511340cdac31b3e42c90e07fd0e400
#
_cell.length_a   1.000
_cell.length_b   1.000
_cell.length_c   1.000
_cell.angle_alpha   90.00
_cell.angle_beta   90.00
_cell.angle_gamma   90.00
#
_symmetry.space_group_name_H-M   'P 1'
#
loop_
_entity.id
_entity.type
_entity.pdbx_description
1 polymer ?
#
loop_
_entity_poly.entity_id
_entity_poly.type
_entity_poly.pdbx_seq_one_letter_code
_entity_poly.pdbx_strand_id
1 'polypeptide(L)'
;MKKVLILLQFATLITIAQNRQITFEKGNLASVFEKAKKENKLIFVDAFTVWCGPCKHMAKHVFTNDTVADYYNANFVNLKLDMEKGEGLDFAKKYDVSCYPNMMFLDANGNVIHRVAGSMPSAQFVDFGKKTKTPEVAFGALKTKYESAELNESNVVDYINLLMGCCLDPSPKALSYIAKVKEEDLLKRTNWIVMRDFVYNHESREIKYFLKNQSAFENKFGKDTIEQKLQQLGKSYFSKYSRAKEFDQGGYDKAKKEFVELKWPNTNAIIFESDLETYGRFNKSKYYELAAADFQKYYNNNASALNSMAWDFYEQVSDKTLLKSAILMSKRACELNGNYAYLDTYAAVLYKAGEYKEAEIMANKAIEKAKAEKMVADEYKETSALLEKIKAKK
;
A
#
# COMPACT_ATOMS: atom_id res chain seq x y z
N MET A 1 -32.82 -78.88 -7.91
CA MET A 1 -32.59 -77.66 -7.13
C MET A 1 -31.44 -76.87 -7.79
N LYS A 2 -31.79 -75.85 -8.63
CA LYS A 2 -30.86 -75.03 -9.36
C LYS A 2 -30.50 -73.82 -8.47
N LYS A 3 -29.24 -73.69 -8.04
CA LYS A 3 -28.76 -72.46 -7.32
C LYS A 3 -28.47 -71.38 -8.34
N VAL A 4 -29.22 -70.28 -8.27
CA VAL A 4 -28.96 -69.05 -9.03
C VAL A 4 -27.96 -68.21 -8.21
N LEU A 5 -26.78 -68.02 -8.80
CA LEU A 5 -25.73 -67.15 -8.25
C LEU A 5 -25.98 -65.71 -8.78
N ILE A 6 -26.41 -64.80 -7.91
CA ILE A 6 -26.58 -63.41 -8.28
C ILE A 6 -25.21 -62.74 -8.03
N LEU A 7 -24.50 -62.36 -9.12
CA LEU A 7 -23.33 -61.47 -9.06
C LEU A 7 -23.82 -60.03 -8.91
N LEU A 8 -23.61 -59.44 -7.71
CA LEU A 8 -23.73 -58.01 -7.51
C LEU A 8 -22.43 -57.34 -8.08
N GLN A 9 -22.57 -56.70 -9.22
CA GLN A 9 -21.52 -55.79 -9.70
C GLN A 9 -21.57 -54.47 -8.91
N PHE A 10 -20.62 -54.25 -8.01
CA PHE A 10 -20.36 -52.97 -7.41
C PHE A 10 -19.69 -52.08 -8.48
N ALA A 11 -20.43 -51.21 -9.14
CA ALA A 11 -19.86 -50.10 -9.92
C ALA A 11 -19.29 -49.08 -8.95
N THR A 12 -17.97 -49.10 -8.72
CA THR A 12 -17.27 -48.02 -8.06
C THR A 12 -17.27 -46.83 -9.00
N LEU A 13 -18.14 -45.86 -8.70
CA LEU A 13 -18.06 -44.51 -9.26
C LEU A 13 -16.76 -43.87 -8.75
N ILE A 14 -15.71 -43.94 -9.58
CA ILE A 14 -14.51 -43.13 -9.38
C ILE A 14 -14.95 -41.70 -9.75
N THR A 15 -15.31 -40.90 -8.75
CA THR A 15 -15.39 -39.45 -8.88
C THR A 15 -14.00 -38.93 -9.11
N ILE A 16 -13.62 -38.73 -10.37
CA ILE A 16 -12.44 -37.93 -10.72
C ILE A 16 -12.74 -36.53 -10.19
N ALA A 17 -12.04 -36.14 -9.15
CA ALA A 17 -12.04 -34.75 -8.69
C ALA A 17 -11.45 -33.91 -9.83
N GLN A 18 -12.32 -33.39 -10.68
CA GLN A 18 -11.94 -32.53 -11.78
C GLN A 18 -11.65 -31.15 -11.13
N ASN A 19 -10.41 -30.74 -11.05
CA ASN A 19 -10.02 -29.38 -10.65
C ASN A 19 -10.68 -28.40 -11.62
N ARG A 20 -11.82 -27.88 -11.24
CA ARG A 20 -12.58 -26.91 -12.03
C ARG A 20 -11.98 -25.54 -11.83
N GLN A 21 -11.98 -24.72 -12.86
CA GLN A 21 -11.50 -23.36 -12.84
C GLN A 21 -12.47 -22.42 -13.54
N ILE A 22 -12.38 -21.13 -13.25
CA ILE A 22 -13.11 -20.13 -14.02
C ILE A 22 -12.67 -20.21 -15.48
N THR A 23 -13.63 -20.36 -16.39
CA THR A 23 -13.41 -20.34 -17.83
C THR A 23 -13.51 -18.91 -18.32
N PHE A 24 -12.37 -18.36 -18.73
CA PHE A 24 -12.31 -17.02 -19.31
C PHE A 24 -12.47 -17.07 -20.83
N GLU A 25 -13.23 -16.13 -21.35
CA GLU A 25 -13.48 -15.99 -22.78
C GLU A 25 -12.20 -15.69 -23.54
N LYS A 26 -12.10 -16.30 -24.72
CA LYS A 26 -11.04 -16.06 -25.70
C LYS A 26 -11.63 -15.18 -26.82
N GLY A 27 -11.30 -13.91 -26.84
CA GLY A 27 -11.82 -12.99 -27.85
C GLY A 27 -11.55 -11.54 -27.47
N ASN A 28 -11.99 -10.65 -28.34
CA ASN A 28 -11.94 -9.22 -28.09
C ASN A 28 -13.12 -8.77 -27.21
N LEU A 29 -13.03 -7.56 -26.67
CA LEU A 29 -14.09 -6.99 -25.82
C LEU A 29 -15.45 -7.01 -26.48
N ALA A 30 -15.53 -6.68 -27.79
CA ALA A 30 -16.80 -6.63 -28.51
C ALA A 30 -17.51 -7.99 -28.50
N SER A 31 -16.79 -9.09 -28.75
CA SER A 31 -17.37 -10.45 -28.74
C SER A 31 -17.85 -10.87 -27.35
N VAL A 32 -17.17 -10.43 -26.28
CA VAL A 32 -17.58 -10.70 -24.89
C VAL A 32 -18.88 -9.96 -24.56
N PHE A 33 -19.01 -8.70 -24.96
CA PHE A 33 -20.24 -7.91 -24.76
C PHE A 33 -21.42 -8.52 -25.54
N GLU A 34 -21.23 -8.92 -26.81
CA GLU A 34 -22.27 -9.60 -27.61
C GLU A 34 -22.70 -10.92 -26.97
N LYS A 35 -21.75 -11.72 -26.46
CA LYS A 35 -22.06 -12.96 -25.75
C LYS A 35 -22.87 -12.68 -24.47
N ALA A 36 -22.46 -11.71 -23.68
CA ALA A 36 -23.19 -11.32 -22.47
C ALA A 36 -24.61 -10.88 -22.75
N LYS A 37 -24.82 -10.10 -23.82
CA LYS A 37 -26.12 -9.68 -24.29
C LYS A 37 -27.00 -10.86 -24.72
N LYS A 38 -26.42 -11.78 -25.51
CA LYS A 38 -27.10 -12.99 -25.99
C LYS A 38 -27.52 -13.92 -24.85
N GLU A 39 -26.66 -14.09 -23.84
CA GLU A 39 -26.92 -14.98 -22.71
C GLU A 39 -27.64 -14.29 -21.55
N ASN A 40 -27.92 -12.99 -21.65
CA ASN A 40 -28.50 -12.16 -20.59
C ASN A 40 -27.73 -12.30 -19.26
N LYS A 41 -26.41 -12.28 -19.35
CA LYS A 41 -25.52 -12.39 -18.21
C LYS A 41 -24.68 -11.11 -18.02
N LEU A 42 -24.25 -10.87 -16.78
CA LEU A 42 -23.22 -9.87 -16.51
C LEU A 42 -21.83 -10.39 -16.95
N ILE A 43 -20.93 -9.47 -17.27
CA ILE A 43 -19.55 -9.76 -17.56
C ILE A 43 -18.76 -9.61 -16.27
N PHE A 44 -18.12 -10.69 -15.81
CA PHE A 44 -17.07 -10.60 -14.78
C PHE A 44 -15.73 -10.26 -15.45
N VAL A 45 -15.05 -9.22 -14.98
CA VAL A 45 -13.75 -8.80 -15.49
C VAL A 45 -12.70 -8.93 -14.39
N ASP A 46 -11.66 -9.76 -14.62
CA ASP A 46 -10.39 -9.77 -13.89
C ASP A 46 -9.42 -8.83 -14.59
N ALA A 47 -9.33 -7.58 -14.11
CA ALA A 47 -8.36 -6.61 -14.61
C ALA A 47 -7.05 -6.80 -13.85
N PHE A 48 -6.01 -7.28 -14.55
CA PHE A 48 -4.73 -7.68 -13.96
C PHE A 48 -3.53 -7.10 -14.70
N THR A 49 -2.33 -7.29 -14.11
CA THR A 49 -1.03 -7.13 -14.79
C THR A 49 -0.15 -8.35 -14.55
N VAL A 50 0.80 -8.61 -15.45
CA VAL A 50 1.67 -9.81 -15.38
C VAL A 50 2.62 -9.83 -14.17
N TRP A 51 2.98 -8.67 -13.64
CA TRP A 51 3.86 -8.52 -12.48
C TRP A 51 3.11 -8.55 -11.13
N CYS A 52 1.78 -8.43 -11.13
CA CYS A 52 0.96 -8.34 -9.93
C CYS A 52 0.94 -9.65 -9.12
N GLY A 53 1.59 -9.67 -7.97
CA GLY A 53 1.62 -10.82 -7.06
C GLY A 53 0.25 -11.27 -6.57
N PRO A 54 -0.60 -10.36 -6.02
CA PRO A 54 -1.97 -10.69 -5.61
C PRO A 54 -2.84 -11.22 -6.76
N CYS A 55 -2.64 -10.75 -8.01
CA CYS A 55 -3.38 -11.29 -9.17
C CYS A 55 -2.99 -12.74 -9.45
N LYS A 56 -1.69 -13.08 -9.33
CA LYS A 56 -1.20 -14.47 -9.46
C LYS A 56 -1.79 -15.36 -8.36
N HIS A 57 -1.91 -14.83 -7.14
CA HIS A 57 -2.55 -15.54 -6.03
C HIS A 57 -4.03 -15.85 -6.35
N MET A 58 -4.81 -14.85 -6.80
CA MET A 58 -6.20 -15.06 -7.22
C MET A 58 -6.29 -16.13 -8.31
N ALA A 59 -5.47 -16.02 -9.36
CA ALA A 59 -5.48 -16.96 -10.47
C ALA A 59 -5.15 -18.41 -10.05
N LYS A 60 -4.20 -18.58 -9.11
CA LYS A 60 -3.72 -19.91 -8.70
C LYS A 60 -4.60 -20.56 -7.63
N HIS A 61 -5.17 -19.79 -6.71
CA HIS A 61 -5.80 -20.33 -5.49
C HIS A 61 -7.29 -20.03 -5.36
N VAL A 62 -7.80 -18.99 -6.04
CA VAL A 62 -9.21 -18.61 -5.94
C VAL A 62 -9.98 -19.01 -7.19
N PHE A 63 -9.49 -18.70 -8.39
CA PHE A 63 -10.17 -19.02 -9.64
C PHE A 63 -10.14 -20.51 -9.97
N THR A 64 -9.31 -21.29 -9.32
CA THR A 64 -9.20 -22.76 -9.41
C THR A 64 -9.97 -23.47 -8.30
N ASN A 65 -10.67 -22.75 -7.43
CA ASN A 65 -11.54 -23.33 -6.42
C ASN A 65 -12.87 -23.79 -7.07
N ASP A 66 -13.26 -25.03 -6.85
CA ASP A 66 -14.44 -25.63 -7.48
C ASP A 66 -15.73 -24.83 -7.25
N THR A 67 -15.98 -24.38 -6.01
CA THR A 67 -17.18 -23.60 -5.67
C THR A 67 -17.19 -22.25 -6.40
N VAL A 68 -16.03 -21.60 -6.50
CA VAL A 68 -15.86 -20.35 -7.25
C VAL A 68 -16.11 -20.59 -8.74
N ALA A 69 -15.45 -21.61 -9.30
CA ALA A 69 -15.56 -21.93 -10.72
C ALA A 69 -17.00 -22.25 -11.13
N ASP A 70 -17.69 -23.10 -10.35
CA ASP A 70 -19.08 -23.44 -10.60
C ASP A 70 -19.99 -22.21 -10.58
N TYR A 71 -19.83 -21.36 -9.57
CA TYR A 71 -20.66 -20.17 -9.44
C TYR A 71 -20.42 -19.17 -10.57
N TYR A 72 -19.13 -18.85 -10.87
CA TYR A 72 -18.81 -17.87 -11.88
C TYR A 72 -19.12 -18.33 -13.29
N ASN A 73 -18.82 -19.57 -13.65
CA ASN A 73 -19.12 -20.13 -14.97
C ASN A 73 -20.64 -20.24 -15.24
N ALA A 74 -21.42 -20.51 -14.21
CA ALA A 74 -22.89 -20.59 -14.37
C ALA A 74 -23.53 -19.20 -14.53
N ASN A 75 -23.04 -18.18 -13.84
CA ASN A 75 -23.74 -16.92 -13.68
C ASN A 75 -23.18 -15.76 -14.53
N PHE A 76 -21.94 -15.85 -15.03
CA PHE A 76 -21.27 -14.74 -15.70
C PHE A 76 -20.59 -15.15 -17.01
N VAL A 77 -20.37 -14.18 -17.86
CA VAL A 77 -19.39 -14.26 -18.95
C VAL A 77 -18.09 -13.73 -18.38
N ASN A 78 -17.07 -14.59 -18.24
CA ASN A 78 -15.86 -14.24 -17.52
C ASN A 78 -14.77 -13.75 -18.49
N LEU A 79 -14.21 -12.59 -18.24
CA LEU A 79 -13.15 -11.97 -19.01
C LEU A 79 -11.93 -11.75 -18.12
N LYS A 80 -10.74 -12.09 -18.65
CA LYS A 80 -9.45 -11.77 -18.03
C LYS A 80 -8.68 -10.85 -18.96
N LEU A 81 -8.32 -9.65 -18.49
CA LEU A 81 -7.77 -8.61 -19.34
C LEU A 81 -6.50 -8.00 -18.72
N ASP A 82 -5.39 -8.05 -19.48
CA ASP A 82 -4.12 -7.43 -19.09
C ASP A 82 -4.20 -5.92 -19.32
N MET A 83 -4.16 -5.13 -18.25
CA MET A 83 -4.33 -3.67 -18.29
C MET A 83 -3.15 -2.92 -18.93
N GLU A 84 -2.05 -3.62 -19.23
CA GLU A 84 -0.87 -3.03 -19.86
C GLU A 84 -0.74 -3.44 -21.33
N LYS A 85 -1.71 -4.17 -21.90
CA LYS A 85 -1.64 -4.66 -23.29
C LYS A 85 -2.96 -4.55 -24.05
N GLY A 86 -2.86 -4.27 -25.32
CA GLY A 86 -3.99 -4.30 -26.25
C GLY A 86 -5.19 -3.48 -25.77
N GLU A 87 -6.40 -4.07 -25.85
CA GLU A 87 -7.64 -3.44 -25.42
C GLU A 87 -7.68 -3.10 -23.91
N GLY A 88 -6.79 -3.72 -23.10
CA GLY A 88 -6.70 -3.45 -21.68
C GLY A 88 -6.26 -2.02 -21.36
N LEU A 89 -5.44 -1.39 -22.21
CA LEU A 89 -5.01 0.01 -22.04
C LEU A 89 -6.21 0.97 -22.08
N ASP A 90 -7.07 0.81 -23.08
CA ASP A 90 -8.28 1.64 -23.24
C ASP A 90 -9.31 1.30 -22.17
N PHE A 91 -9.42 0.01 -21.80
CA PHE A 91 -10.27 -0.44 -20.70
C PHE A 91 -9.84 0.17 -19.37
N ALA A 92 -8.55 0.13 -19.05
CA ALA A 92 -8.01 0.71 -17.81
C ALA A 92 -8.34 2.21 -17.73
N LYS A 93 -8.16 2.94 -18.82
CA LYS A 93 -8.48 4.38 -18.90
C LYS A 93 -9.99 4.64 -18.75
N LYS A 94 -10.84 3.85 -19.48
CA LYS A 94 -12.30 4.04 -19.46
C LYS A 94 -12.90 3.82 -18.07
N TYR A 95 -12.37 2.84 -17.32
CA TYR A 95 -12.91 2.43 -16.02
C TYR A 95 -12.05 2.87 -14.83
N ASP A 96 -11.08 3.76 -15.01
CA ASP A 96 -10.17 4.24 -13.97
C ASP A 96 -9.53 3.10 -13.16
N VAL A 97 -8.91 2.14 -13.86
CA VAL A 97 -8.22 1.00 -13.22
C VAL A 97 -6.79 1.39 -12.91
N SER A 98 -6.50 1.71 -11.65
CA SER A 98 -5.19 2.18 -11.19
C SER A 98 -4.49 1.23 -10.22
N CYS A 99 -5.15 0.16 -9.76
CA CYS A 99 -4.57 -0.85 -8.88
C CYS A 99 -5.06 -2.26 -9.22
N TYR A 100 -4.30 -3.28 -8.85
CA TYR A 100 -4.50 -4.66 -9.27
C TYR A 100 -4.43 -5.67 -8.10
N PRO A 101 -5.25 -6.76 -8.15
CA PRO A 101 -6.31 -7.00 -9.12
C PRO A 101 -7.46 -6.01 -8.94
N ASN A 102 -8.11 -5.63 -10.02
CA ASN A 102 -9.35 -4.86 -9.98
C ASN A 102 -10.46 -5.72 -10.63
N MET A 103 -11.40 -6.11 -9.83
CA MET A 103 -12.44 -7.03 -10.24
C MET A 103 -13.76 -6.29 -10.35
N MET A 104 -14.46 -6.46 -11.46
CA MET A 104 -15.70 -5.75 -11.69
C MET A 104 -16.72 -6.60 -12.46
N PHE A 105 -17.98 -6.25 -12.27
CA PHE A 105 -19.09 -6.77 -13.05
C PHE A 105 -19.68 -5.65 -13.89
N LEU A 106 -19.80 -5.91 -15.18
CA LEU A 106 -20.42 -5.00 -16.15
C LEU A 106 -21.72 -5.58 -16.68
N ASP A 107 -22.68 -4.72 -16.99
CA ASP A 107 -23.80 -5.12 -17.83
C ASP A 107 -23.38 -5.15 -19.31
N ALA A 108 -24.27 -5.61 -20.18
CA ALA A 108 -24.02 -5.69 -21.62
C ALA A 108 -23.87 -4.32 -22.32
N ASN A 109 -24.16 -3.22 -21.63
CA ASN A 109 -23.95 -1.85 -22.13
C ASN A 109 -22.64 -1.25 -21.61
N GLY A 110 -21.91 -1.97 -20.75
CA GLY A 110 -20.66 -1.53 -20.16
C GLY A 110 -20.83 -0.68 -18.88
N ASN A 111 -22.00 -0.66 -18.27
CA ASN A 111 -22.18 0.00 -16.97
C ASN A 111 -21.60 -0.87 -15.85
N VAL A 112 -20.90 -0.25 -14.91
CA VAL A 112 -20.35 -0.94 -13.74
C VAL A 112 -21.47 -1.25 -12.74
N ILE A 113 -21.78 -2.53 -12.57
CA ILE A 113 -22.77 -3.02 -11.61
C ILE A 113 -22.14 -3.19 -10.24
N HIS A 114 -20.98 -3.86 -10.16
CA HIS A 114 -20.24 -4.04 -8.92
C HIS A 114 -18.73 -4.01 -9.17
N ARG A 115 -17.96 -3.56 -8.19
CA ARG A 115 -16.52 -3.42 -8.33
C ARG A 115 -15.82 -3.52 -6.97
N VAL A 116 -14.61 -4.07 -6.97
CA VAL A 116 -13.71 -4.10 -5.81
C VAL A 116 -12.27 -4.22 -6.29
N ALA A 117 -11.35 -3.65 -5.53
CA ALA A 117 -9.92 -3.82 -5.76
C ALA A 117 -9.28 -4.68 -4.66
N GLY A 118 -8.21 -5.40 -5.01
CA GLY A 118 -7.46 -6.26 -4.11
C GLY A 118 -7.86 -7.74 -4.17
N SER A 119 -7.00 -8.62 -3.63
CA SER A 119 -7.26 -10.06 -3.55
C SER A 119 -8.16 -10.39 -2.36
N MET A 120 -8.91 -11.48 -2.47
CA MET A 120 -9.80 -11.96 -1.41
C MET A 120 -9.88 -13.50 -1.40
N PRO A 121 -10.25 -14.12 -0.24
CA PRO A 121 -10.48 -15.56 -0.14
C PRO A 121 -11.66 -16.01 -1.00
N SER A 122 -11.67 -17.30 -1.38
CA SER A 122 -12.69 -17.90 -2.25
C SER A 122 -14.13 -17.68 -1.79
N ALA A 123 -14.41 -17.80 -0.49
CA ALA A 123 -15.76 -17.58 0.04
C ALA A 123 -16.24 -16.12 -0.17
N GLN A 124 -15.36 -15.14 0.12
CA GLN A 124 -15.66 -13.74 -0.11
C GLN A 124 -15.80 -13.42 -1.60
N PHE A 125 -15.06 -14.12 -2.46
CA PHE A 125 -15.16 -13.93 -3.90
C PHE A 125 -16.50 -14.43 -4.46
N VAL A 126 -17.03 -15.54 -3.95
CA VAL A 126 -18.41 -15.99 -4.27
C VAL A 126 -19.44 -14.95 -3.81
N ASP A 127 -19.28 -14.42 -2.59
CA ASP A 127 -20.18 -13.39 -2.06
C ASP A 127 -20.09 -12.07 -2.83
N PHE A 128 -18.92 -11.71 -3.32
CA PHE A 128 -18.74 -10.58 -4.24
C PHE A 128 -19.57 -10.75 -5.51
N GLY A 129 -19.56 -11.95 -6.11
CA GLY A 129 -20.43 -12.26 -7.25
C GLY A 129 -21.92 -12.20 -6.91
N LYS A 130 -22.34 -12.69 -5.72
CA LYS A 130 -23.74 -12.65 -5.28
C LYS A 130 -24.26 -11.23 -5.08
N LYS A 131 -23.43 -10.30 -4.65
CA LYS A 131 -23.78 -8.87 -4.45
C LYS A 131 -24.24 -8.18 -5.74
N THR A 132 -23.91 -8.71 -6.92
CA THR A 132 -24.45 -8.20 -8.20
C THR A 132 -25.96 -8.28 -8.30
N LYS A 133 -26.59 -9.19 -7.53
CA LYS A 133 -28.05 -9.41 -7.47
C LYS A 133 -28.72 -8.61 -6.34
N THR A 134 -27.96 -7.82 -5.58
CA THR A 134 -28.43 -7.02 -4.45
C THR A 134 -28.08 -5.56 -4.69
N PRO A 135 -28.91 -4.80 -5.43
CA PRO A 135 -28.59 -3.42 -5.83
C PRO A 135 -28.23 -2.52 -4.65
N GLU A 136 -28.83 -2.74 -3.47
CA GLU A 136 -28.64 -1.90 -2.28
C GLU A 136 -27.19 -1.91 -1.75
N VAL A 137 -26.42 -2.94 -2.09
CA VAL A 137 -25.01 -3.08 -1.68
C VAL A 137 -24.03 -3.14 -2.87
N ALA A 138 -24.56 -3.11 -4.10
CA ALA A 138 -23.74 -3.10 -5.30
C ALA A 138 -23.10 -1.73 -5.52
N PHE A 139 -21.81 -1.71 -5.89
CA PHE A 139 -21.04 -0.49 -6.09
C PHE A 139 -21.73 0.53 -6.99
N GLY A 140 -22.26 0.12 -8.15
CA GLY A 140 -22.87 1.02 -9.12
C GLY A 140 -24.09 1.75 -8.55
N ALA A 141 -24.99 1.04 -7.87
CA ALA A 141 -26.15 1.62 -7.23
C ALA A 141 -25.79 2.54 -6.05
N LEU A 142 -24.84 2.13 -5.20
CA LEU A 142 -24.34 2.96 -4.10
C LEU A 142 -23.65 4.22 -4.63
N LYS A 143 -22.82 4.11 -5.67
CA LYS A 143 -22.16 5.25 -6.31
C LYS A 143 -23.22 6.23 -6.82
N THR A 144 -24.20 5.77 -7.58
CA THR A 144 -25.29 6.61 -8.09
C THR A 144 -26.06 7.28 -6.96
N LYS A 145 -26.41 6.54 -5.89
CA LYS A 145 -27.08 7.08 -4.70
C LYS A 145 -26.29 8.22 -4.08
N TYR A 146 -25.00 8.06 -3.88
CA TYR A 146 -24.18 9.11 -3.26
C TYR A 146 -23.86 10.29 -4.21
N GLU A 147 -23.81 10.05 -5.52
CA GLU A 147 -23.58 11.11 -6.50
C GLU A 147 -24.84 11.95 -6.78
N SER A 148 -26.02 11.36 -6.66
CA SER A 148 -27.29 12.08 -6.81
C SER A 148 -27.75 12.82 -5.55
N ALA A 149 -27.21 12.45 -4.37
CA ALA A 149 -27.51 13.09 -3.10
C ALA A 149 -26.40 14.10 -2.72
N GLU A 150 -26.74 15.12 -1.96
CA GLU A 150 -25.73 15.97 -1.33
C GLU A 150 -24.99 15.17 -0.24
N LEU A 151 -23.64 15.18 -0.30
CA LEU A 151 -22.84 14.57 0.75
C LEU A 151 -22.97 15.37 2.05
N ASN A 152 -23.18 14.67 3.14
CA ASN A 152 -23.35 15.20 4.47
C ASN A 152 -22.60 14.35 5.51
N GLU A 153 -22.66 14.76 6.77
CA GLU A 153 -21.93 14.08 7.86
C GLU A 153 -22.26 12.59 8.00
N SER A 154 -23.48 12.17 7.64
CA SER A 154 -23.90 10.77 7.81
C SER A 154 -23.48 9.83 6.66
N ASN A 155 -23.09 10.37 5.50
CA ASN A 155 -22.84 9.55 4.31
C ASN A 155 -21.47 9.76 3.63
N VAL A 156 -20.77 10.85 3.95
CA VAL A 156 -19.51 11.18 3.25
C VAL A 156 -18.43 10.14 3.46
N VAL A 157 -18.29 9.59 4.66
CA VAL A 157 -17.26 8.56 4.95
C VAL A 157 -17.58 7.26 4.24
N ASP A 158 -18.85 6.87 4.19
CA ASP A 158 -19.27 5.66 3.46
C ASP A 158 -18.98 5.80 1.96
N TYR A 159 -19.23 6.97 1.39
CA TYR A 159 -18.91 7.25 0.00
C TYR A 159 -17.39 7.22 -0.27
N ILE A 160 -16.60 7.85 0.60
CA ILE A 160 -15.13 7.80 0.54
C ILE A 160 -14.65 6.34 0.57
N ASN A 161 -15.11 5.55 1.53
CA ASN A 161 -14.73 4.14 1.67
C ASN A 161 -15.14 3.31 0.46
N LEU A 162 -16.33 3.58 -0.11
CA LEU A 162 -16.79 2.93 -1.33
C LEU A 162 -15.81 3.17 -2.50
N LEU A 163 -15.38 4.41 -2.71
CA LEU A 163 -14.44 4.75 -3.79
C LEU A 163 -13.05 4.17 -3.51
N MET A 164 -12.53 4.34 -2.30
CA MET A 164 -11.21 3.81 -1.91
C MET A 164 -11.14 2.29 -2.03
N GLY A 165 -12.18 1.58 -1.65
CA GLY A 165 -12.28 0.12 -1.80
C GLY A 165 -12.25 -0.36 -3.26
N CYS A 166 -12.42 0.56 -4.19
CA CYS A 166 -12.34 0.33 -5.64
C CYS A 166 -11.09 0.96 -6.29
N CYS A 167 -10.18 1.53 -5.48
CA CYS A 167 -9.04 2.36 -5.93
C CYS A 167 -9.48 3.54 -6.82
N LEU A 168 -10.60 4.14 -6.51
CA LEU A 168 -11.04 5.38 -7.14
C LEU A 168 -10.69 6.57 -6.23
N ASP A 169 -10.41 7.73 -6.81
CA ASP A 169 -10.06 8.93 -6.07
C ASP A 169 -11.30 9.61 -5.47
N PRO A 170 -11.47 9.63 -4.14
CA PRO A 170 -12.57 10.33 -3.49
C PRO A 170 -12.29 11.82 -3.25
N SER A 171 -11.07 12.31 -3.51
CA SER A 171 -10.61 13.65 -3.12
C SER A 171 -11.50 14.78 -3.64
N PRO A 172 -11.97 14.79 -4.91
CA PRO A 172 -12.81 15.90 -5.40
C PRO A 172 -14.10 16.06 -4.60
N LYS A 173 -14.74 14.94 -4.25
CA LYS A 173 -15.99 14.95 -3.48
C LYS A 173 -15.76 15.24 -1.99
N ALA A 174 -14.69 14.67 -1.42
CA ALA A 174 -14.29 14.93 -0.04
C ALA A 174 -13.98 16.43 0.18
N LEU A 175 -13.22 17.03 -0.74
CA LEU A 175 -12.91 18.48 -0.69
C LEU A 175 -14.14 19.34 -0.90
N SER A 176 -15.03 18.97 -1.83
CA SER A 176 -16.29 19.70 -2.04
C SER A 176 -17.22 19.64 -0.82
N TYR A 177 -17.23 18.53 -0.11
CA TYR A 177 -17.98 18.37 1.14
C TYR A 177 -17.41 19.25 2.25
N ILE A 178 -16.12 19.10 2.56
CA ILE A 178 -15.50 19.78 3.71
C ILE A 178 -15.51 21.30 3.55
N ALA A 179 -15.43 21.81 2.33
CA ALA A 179 -15.50 23.24 2.05
C ALA A 179 -16.84 23.88 2.45
N LYS A 180 -17.91 23.10 2.55
CA LYS A 180 -19.25 23.57 2.98
C LYS A 180 -19.49 23.44 4.49
N VAL A 181 -18.63 22.69 5.19
CA VAL A 181 -18.76 22.46 6.63
C VAL A 181 -18.44 23.74 7.39
N LYS A 182 -19.24 24.09 8.39
CA LYS A 182 -18.98 25.24 9.27
C LYS A 182 -17.74 24.99 10.13
N GLU A 183 -17.03 26.06 10.49
CA GLU A 183 -15.78 25.93 11.27
C GLU A 183 -15.98 25.24 12.61
N GLU A 184 -17.06 25.57 13.34
CA GLU A 184 -17.41 24.95 14.61
C GLU A 184 -17.65 23.44 14.50
N ASP A 185 -18.04 22.95 13.31
CA ASP A 185 -18.30 21.55 13.04
C ASP A 185 -17.03 20.76 12.59
N LEU A 186 -15.93 21.44 12.26
CA LEU A 186 -14.68 20.79 11.83
C LEU A 186 -14.10 19.86 12.92
N LEU A 187 -14.42 20.09 14.18
CA LEU A 187 -14.05 19.23 15.30
C LEU A 187 -14.93 17.97 15.44
N LYS A 188 -15.96 17.77 14.64
CA LYS A 188 -16.73 16.53 14.61
C LYS A 188 -15.90 15.41 13.97
N ARG A 189 -16.07 14.15 14.47
CA ARG A 189 -15.25 13.01 14.03
C ARG A 189 -15.23 12.79 12.52
N THR A 190 -16.41 12.83 11.88
CA THR A 190 -16.56 12.68 10.43
C THR A 190 -15.78 13.74 9.67
N ASN A 191 -15.95 15.00 10.05
CA ASN A 191 -15.30 16.14 9.41
C ASN A 191 -13.79 16.14 9.63
N TRP A 192 -13.34 15.73 10.82
CA TRP A 192 -11.92 15.51 11.10
C TRP A 192 -11.31 14.43 10.19
N ILE A 193 -11.98 13.29 9.99
CA ILE A 193 -11.50 12.23 9.08
C ILE A 193 -11.30 12.81 7.68
N VAL A 194 -12.30 13.54 7.15
CA VAL A 194 -12.20 14.14 5.81
C VAL A 194 -11.08 15.18 5.75
N MET A 195 -11.01 16.07 6.73
CA MET A 195 -9.96 17.10 6.78
C MET A 195 -8.57 16.48 6.93
N ARG A 196 -8.42 15.48 7.80
CA ARG A 196 -7.14 14.80 8.03
C ARG A 196 -6.61 14.15 6.75
N ASP A 197 -7.49 13.46 6.02
CA ASP A 197 -7.06 12.60 4.92
C ASP A 197 -7.04 13.28 3.56
N PHE A 198 -7.73 14.43 3.39
CA PHE A 198 -7.88 15.07 2.08
C PHE A 198 -7.47 16.54 2.01
N VAL A 199 -7.40 17.28 3.13
CA VAL A 199 -7.05 18.70 3.09
C VAL A 199 -5.58 18.91 3.42
N TYR A 200 -4.77 19.25 2.42
CA TYR A 200 -3.32 19.46 2.55
C TYR A 200 -2.86 20.89 2.26
N ASN A 201 -3.76 21.76 1.79
CA ASN A 201 -3.44 23.15 1.57
C ASN A 201 -3.42 23.90 2.91
N HIS A 202 -2.22 24.31 3.37
CA HIS A 202 -2.03 25.02 4.64
C HIS A 202 -2.73 26.40 4.68
N GLU A 203 -2.98 27.00 3.52
CA GLU A 203 -3.72 28.26 3.40
C GLU A 203 -5.24 28.09 3.46
N SER A 204 -5.75 26.86 3.40
CA SER A 204 -7.19 26.62 3.46
C SER A 204 -7.76 27.00 4.82
N ARG A 205 -9.03 27.39 4.81
CA ARG A 205 -9.80 27.74 6.01
C ARG A 205 -9.76 26.63 7.05
N GLU A 206 -9.92 25.40 6.61
CA GLU A 206 -9.96 24.20 7.44
C GLU A 206 -8.65 23.99 8.19
N ILE A 207 -7.52 24.15 7.51
CA ILE A 207 -6.20 23.98 8.13
C ILE A 207 -5.87 25.16 9.05
N LYS A 208 -6.23 26.39 8.67
CA LYS A 208 -6.08 27.56 9.56
C LYS A 208 -6.88 27.38 10.87
N TYR A 209 -8.11 26.87 10.76
CA TYR A 209 -8.93 26.55 11.93
C TYR A 209 -8.29 25.44 12.79
N PHE A 210 -7.84 24.36 12.16
CA PHE A 210 -7.14 23.26 12.83
C PHE A 210 -5.90 23.76 13.61
N LEU A 211 -5.02 24.52 12.98
CA LEU A 211 -3.81 25.05 13.62
C LEU A 211 -4.13 25.97 14.81
N LYS A 212 -5.16 26.81 14.67
CA LYS A 212 -5.60 27.70 15.76
C LYS A 212 -6.19 26.94 16.95
N ASN A 213 -6.84 25.80 16.71
CA ASN A 213 -7.54 25.02 17.73
C ASN A 213 -6.86 23.67 18.02
N GLN A 214 -5.55 23.53 17.75
CA GLN A 214 -4.81 22.27 17.81
C GLN A 214 -5.04 21.50 19.11
N SER A 215 -4.97 22.15 20.29
CA SER A 215 -5.19 21.51 21.58
C SER A 215 -6.58 20.85 21.71
N ALA A 216 -7.62 21.43 21.10
CA ALA A 216 -8.95 20.82 21.09
C ALA A 216 -8.99 19.55 20.24
N PHE A 217 -8.27 19.55 19.10
CA PHE A 217 -8.12 18.35 18.27
C PHE A 217 -7.29 17.29 18.96
N GLU A 218 -6.18 17.65 19.63
CA GLU A 218 -5.35 16.72 20.43
C GLU A 218 -6.14 16.04 21.53
N ASN A 219 -6.89 16.81 22.30
CA ASN A 219 -7.74 16.29 23.38
C ASN A 219 -8.81 15.31 22.86
N LYS A 220 -9.33 15.53 21.66
CA LYS A 220 -10.42 14.73 21.12
C LYS A 220 -9.94 13.52 20.30
N PHE A 221 -8.85 13.64 19.57
CA PHE A 221 -8.41 12.62 18.60
C PHE A 221 -7.04 12.01 18.90
N GLY A 222 -6.37 12.50 19.93
CA GLY A 222 -5.05 12.00 20.36
C GLY A 222 -3.89 12.74 19.71
N LYS A 223 -2.84 12.95 20.49
CA LYS A 223 -1.65 13.71 20.10
C LYS A 223 -0.96 13.11 18.87
N ASP A 224 -0.79 11.79 18.83
CA ASP A 224 -0.09 11.11 17.73
C ASP A 224 -0.77 11.37 16.36
N THR A 225 -2.11 11.36 16.33
CA THR A 225 -2.88 11.63 15.12
C THR A 225 -2.68 13.06 14.62
N ILE A 226 -2.57 14.00 15.56
CA ILE A 226 -2.34 15.41 15.23
C ILE A 226 -0.92 15.63 14.75
N GLU A 227 0.08 15.01 15.39
CA GLU A 227 1.47 15.06 14.94
C GLU A 227 1.63 14.47 13.53
N GLN A 228 0.98 13.35 13.23
CA GLN A 228 0.96 12.78 11.87
C GLN A 228 0.37 13.76 10.85
N LYS A 229 -0.73 14.45 11.19
CA LYS A 229 -1.33 15.46 10.30
C LYS A 229 -0.38 16.63 10.06
N LEU A 230 0.28 17.14 11.08
CA LEU A 230 1.25 18.22 10.95
C LEU A 230 2.44 17.82 10.07
N GLN A 231 2.95 16.59 10.22
CA GLN A 231 4.00 16.05 9.34
C GLN A 231 3.54 15.96 7.89
N GLN A 232 2.31 15.49 7.64
CA GLN A 232 1.75 15.43 6.29
C GLN A 232 1.59 16.81 5.66
N LEU A 233 1.14 17.80 6.43
CA LEU A 233 1.04 19.20 5.97
C LEU A 233 2.41 19.78 5.63
N GLY A 234 3.43 19.51 6.47
CA GLY A 234 4.80 19.92 6.22
C GLY A 234 5.39 19.29 4.96
N LYS A 235 5.21 17.98 4.76
CA LYS A 235 5.57 17.29 3.52
C LYS A 235 4.87 17.88 2.30
N SER A 236 3.60 18.22 2.43
CA SER A 236 2.85 18.88 1.35
C SER A 236 3.42 20.27 1.02
N TYR A 237 3.75 21.05 2.05
CA TYR A 237 4.34 22.38 1.89
C TYR A 237 5.64 22.37 1.09
N PHE A 238 6.52 21.40 1.38
CA PHE A 238 7.83 21.27 0.73
C PHE A 238 7.80 20.40 -0.54
N SER A 239 6.70 19.71 -0.85
CA SER A 239 6.61 18.72 -1.93
C SER A 239 6.97 19.27 -3.31
N LYS A 240 6.72 20.56 -3.58
CA LYS A 240 7.08 21.20 -4.85
C LYS A 240 8.60 21.24 -5.08
N TYR A 241 9.40 21.19 -4.01
CA TYR A 241 10.85 21.14 -4.09
C TYR A 241 11.38 19.70 -4.16
N SER A 242 10.91 18.81 -3.28
CA SER A 242 11.35 17.42 -3.27
C SER A 242 10.95 16.64 -4.52
N ARG A 243 9.86 17.03 -5.19
CA ARG A 243 9.35 16.39 -6.42
C ARG A 243 9.68 17.15 -7.71
N ALA A 244 10.39 18.25 -7.64
CA ALA A 244 10.79 19.03 -8.81
C ALA A 244 11.63 18.20 -9.80
N LYS A 245 11.66 18.59 -11.06
CA LYS A 245 12.60 18.03 -12.05
C LYS A 245 14.02 18.53 -11.78
N GLU A 246 14.14 19.81 -11.45
CA GLU A 246 15.40 20.49 -11.11
C GLU A 246 15.27 21.14 -9.74
N PHE A 247 16.34 21.14 -8.97
CA PHE A 247 16.30 21.63 -7.60
C PHE A 247 16.59 23.14 -7.53
N ASP A 248 15.62 23.89 -7.05
CA ASP A 248 15.78 25.31 -6.70
C ASP A 248 16.20 25.46 -5.23
N GLN A 249 17.50 25.48 -4.99
CA GLN A 249 18.06 25.66 -3.64
C GLN A 249 17.64 26.99 -3.01
N GLY A 250 17.64 28.08 -3.77
CA GLY A 250 17.31 29.43 -3.26
C GLY A 250 15.85 29.52 -2.83
N GLY A 251 14.95 29.02 -3.68
CA GLY A 251 13.52 28.90 -3.36
C GLY A 251 13.25 27.99 -2.16
N TYR A 252 13.96 26.87 -2.06
CA TYR A 252 13.81 25.95 -0.94
C TYR A 252 14.28 26.57 0.40
N ASP A 253 15.41 27.24 0.41
CA ASP A 253 15.91 27.93 1.61
C ASP A 253 15.00 29.09 2.05
N LYS A 254 14.41 29.82 1.10
CA LYS A 254 13.39 30.81 1.36
C LYS A 254 12.15 30.18 1.98
N ALA A 255 11.65 29.07 1.40
CA ALA A 255 10.49 28.36 1.92
C ALA A 255 10.70 27.85 3.34
N LYS A 256 11.91 27.37 3.68
CA LYS A 256 12.22 26.98 5.08
C LYS A 256 12.13 28.15 6.05
N LYS A 257 12.63 29.34 5.67
CA LYS A 257 12.52 30.56 6.50
C LYS A 257 11.06 30.94 6.70
N GLU A 258 10.26 30.96 5.62
CA GLU A 258 8.83 31.23 5.68
C GLU A 258 8.10 30.20 6.55
N PHE A 259 8.47 28.91 6.46
CA PHE A 259 7.87 27.87 7.27
C PHE A 259 8.17 28.02 8.77
N VAL A 260 9.35 28.49 9.14
CA VAL A 260 9.70 28.83 10.55
C VAL A 260 8.80 29.94 11.09
N GLU A 261 8.48 30.96 10.27
CA GLU A 261 7.60 32.06 10.66
C GLU A 261 6.15 31.63 10.90
N LEU A 262 5.72 30.47 10.35
CA LEU A 262 4.40 29.89 10.62
C LEU A 262 4.26 29.41 12.08
N LYS A 263 5.37 29.19 12.79
CA LYS A 263 5.43 28.74 14.20
C LYS A 263 4.64 27.46 14.46
N TRP A 264 4.67 26.54 13.49
CA TRP A 264 3.99 25.26 13.67
C TRP A 264 4.70 24.40 14.71
N PRO A 265 3.96 23.57 15.45
CA PRO A 265 4.58 22.54 16.29
C PRO A 265 5.48 21.64 15.47
N ASN A 266 6.58 21.22 16.10
CA ASN A 266 7.58 20.33 15.47
C ASN A 266 8.21 20.87 14.17
N THR A 267 8.21 22.20 13.94
CA THR A 267 8.77 22.86 12.75
C THR A 267 10.15 22.32 12.37
N ASN A 268 11.06 22.18 13.34
CA ASN A 268 12.42 21.71 13.07
C ASN A 268 12.45 20.24 12.63
N ALA A 269 11.57 19.38 13.17
CA ALA A 269 11.46 17.98 12.74
C ALA A 269 10.90 17.87 11.32
N ILE A 270 9.89 18.68 11.00
CA ILE A 270 9.30 18.75 9.66
C ILE A 270 10.34 19.22 8.63
N ILE A 271 11.12 20.28 8.96
CA ILE A 271 12.20 20.76 8.09
C ILE A 271 13.24 19.68 7.89
N PHE A 272 13.67 19.00 8.97
CA PHE A 272 14.66 17.93 8.89
C PHE A 272 14.19 16.78 7.97
N GLU A 273 12.96 16.30 8.12
CA GLU A 273 12.40 15.29 7.24
C GLU A 273 12.35 15.75 5.77
N SER A 274 11.96 17.01 5.55
CA SER A 274 11.91 17.60 4.21
C SER A 274 13.30 17.78 3.60
N ASP A 275 14.29 18.13 4.42
CA ASP A 275 15.71 18.20 4.02
C ASP A 275 16.23 16.81 3.62
N LEU A 276 15.94 15.76 4.40
CA LEU A 276 16.33 14.39 4.06
C LEU A 276 15.69 13.93 2.74
N GLU A 277 14.40 14.18 2.53
CA GLU A 277 13.71 13.83 1.28
C GLU A 277 14.31 14.60 0.09
N THR A 278 14.48 15.91 0.23
CA THR A 278 14.96 16.78 -0.84
C THR A 278 16.42 16.51 -1.19
N TYR A 279 17.31 16.52 -0.20
CA TYR A 279 18.74 16.28 -0.45
C TYR A 279 19.04 14.82 -0.77
N GLY A 280 18.26 13.88 -0.25
CA GLY A 280 18.34 12.47 -0.65
C GLY A 280 18.18 12.25 -2.16
N ARG A 281 17.44 13.14 -2.81
CA ARG A 281 17.25 13.12 -4.28
C ARG A 281 18.29 13.97 -5.02
N PHE A 282 18.63 15.16 -4.53
CA PHE A 282 19.35 16.16 -5.31
C PHE A 282 20.79 16.42 -4.83
N ASN A 283 21.11 16.07 -3.57
CA ASN A 283 22.45 16.30 -3.00
C ASN A 283 22.76 15.26 -1.92
N LYS A 284 23.21 14.10 -2.34
CA LYS A 284 23.50 12.96 -1.45
C LYS A 284 24.53 13.28 -0.37
N SER A 285 25.56 14.10 -0.65
CA SER A 285 26.53 14.49 0.37
C SER A 285 25.86 15.21 1.53
N LYS A 286 25.04 16.21 1.22
CA LYS A 286 24.30 16.96 2.24
C LYS A 286 23.26 16.10 2.98
N TYR A 287 22.64 15.15 2.31
CA TYR A 287 21.76 14.17 2.95
C TYR A 287 22.51 13.38 4.04
N TYR A 288 23.69 12.82 3.72
CA TYR A 288 24.47 12.05 4.69
C TYR A 288 24.99 12.89 5.85
N GLU A 289 25.42 14.12 5.60
CA GLU A 289 25.84 15.06 6.64
C GLU A 289 24.70 15.35 7.62
N LEU A 290 23.52 15.70 7.12
CA LEU A 290 22.35 16.00 7.93
C LEU A 290 21.86 14.77 8.70
N ALA A 291 21.74 13.63 8.03
CA ALA A 291 21.33 12.39 8.66
C ALA A 291 22.28 12.01 9.79
N ALA A 292 23.60 12.08 9.56
CA ALA A 292 24.61 11.77 10.56
C ALA A 292 24.58 12.72 11.76
N ALA A 293 24.28 14.01 11.55
CA ALA A 293 24.25 15.03 12.60
C ALA A 293 23.02 14.91 13.52
N ASP A 294 21.85 14.67 12.96
CA ASP A 294 20.59 14.91 13.67
C ASP A 294 19.68 13.67 13.84
N PHE A 295 20.11 12.45 13.39
CA PHE A 295 19.27 11.25 13.51
C PHE A 295 18.85 10.94 14.96
N GLN A 296 19.73 11.14 15.92
CA GLN A 296 19.43 10.89 17.33
C GLN A 296 18.32 11.81 17.85
N LYS A 297 18.26 13.05 17.36
CA LYS A 297 17.27 14.02 17.78
C LYS A 297 15.86 13.67 17.25
N TYR A 298 15.77 13.20 16.00
CA TYR A 298 14.48 13.05 15.32
C TYR A 298 14.05 11.61 15.12
N TYR A 299 14.97 10.64 15.05
CA TYR A 299 14.67 9.23 14.75
C TYR A 299 15.08 8.24 15.83
N ASN A 300 15.56 8.70 16.99
CA ASN A 300 16.12 7.82 18.04
C ASN A 300 15.18 6.69 18.51
N ASN A 301 13.86 6.82 18.30
CA ASN A 301 12.86 5.81 18.65
C ASN A 301 12.20 5.17 17.42
N ASN A 302 12.73 5.35 16.22
CA ASN A 302 12.22 4.78 14.99
C ASN A 302 13.20 3.75 14.41
N ALA A 303 13.08 2.49 14.87
CA ALA A 303 13.98 1.41 14.47
C ALA A 303 14.03 1.20 12.94
N SER A 304 12.90 1.30 12.26
CA SER A 304 12.82 1.11 10.80
C SER A 304 13.56 2.23 10.05
N ALA A 305 13.35 3.49 10.42
CA ALA A 305 14.04 4.61 9.80
C ALA A 305 15.56 4.55 10.05
N LEU A 306 15.97 4.25 11.29
CA LEU A 306 17.38 4.08 11.66
C LEU A 306 18.04 2.97 10.83
N ASN A 307 17.39 1.81 10.69
CA ASN A 307 17.91 0.71 9.91
C ASN A 307 18.03 1.06 8.42
N SER A 308 17.01 1.69 7.86
CA SER A 308 17.02 2.09 6.43
C SER A 308 18.11 3.11 6.14
N MET A 309 18.31 4.10 7.01
CA MET A 309 19.41 5.06 6.89
C MET A 309 20.77 4.36 7.01
N ALA A 310 20.96 3.50 8.01
CA ALA A 310 22.22 2.78 8.20
C ALA A 310 22.57 1.90 6.98
N TRP A 311 21.55 1.26 6.35
CA TRP A 311 21.75 0.49 5.13
C TRP A 311 22.15 1.36 3.94
N ASP A 312 21.49 2.51 3.73
CA ASP A 312 21.89 3.47 2.67
C ASP A 312 23.33 3.99 2.86
N PHE A 313 23.73 4.23 4.11
CA PHE A 313 25.13 4.56 4.43
C PHE A 313 26.07 3.38 4.10
N TYR A 314 25.68 2.15 4.44
CA TYR A 314 26.47 0.97 4.08
C TYR A 314 26.65 0.87 2.57
N GLU A 315 25.63 1.08 1.78
CA GLU A 315 25.72 0.97 0.33
C GLU A 315 26.56 2.10 -0.29
N GLN A 316 26.36 3.34 0.14
CA GLN A 316 26.77 4.52 -0.60
C GLN A 316 27.95 5.31 0.03
N VAL A 317 28.18 5.19 1.35
CA VAL A 317 29.15 6.03 2.07
C VAL A 317 30.47 5.29 2.27
N SER A 318 31.60 5.94 1.93
CA SER A 318 32.97 5.45 2.20
C SER A 318 33.68 6.25 3.28
N ASP A 319 33.17 7.43 3.65
CA ASP A 319 33.75 8.27 4.69
C ASP A 319 33.62 7.61 6.07
N LYS A 320 34.77 7.42 6.73
CA LYS A 320 34.83 6.75 8.03
C LYS A 320 34.12 7.50 9.15
N THR A 321 34.04 8.83 9.07
CA THR A 321 33.36 9.65 10.08
C THR A 321 31.86 9.46 9.97
N LEU A 322 31.35 9.50 8.76
CA LEU A 322 29.94 9.24 8.49
C LEU A 322 29.54 7.79 8.83
N LEU A 323 30.42 6.81 8.57
CA LEU A 323 30.18 5.41 8.94
C LEU A 323 30.06 5.18 10.45
N LYS A 324 30.71 6.02 11.30
CA LYS A 324 30.48 5.98 12.76
C LYS A 324 29.03 6.29 13.12
N SER A 325 28.41 7.25 12.44
CA SER A 325 26.98 7.53 12.64
C SER A 325 26.09 6.37 12.18
N ALA A 326 26.42 5.71 11.09
CA ALA A 326 25.69 4.51 10.65
C ALA A 326 25.81 3.35 11.66
N ILE A 327 26.97 3.18 12.31
CA ILE A 327 27.14 2.23 13.42
C ILE A 327 26.17 2.56 14.57
N LEU A 328 26.08 3.83 14.97
CA LEU A 328 25.17 4.25 16.02
C LEU A 328 23.68 4.05 15.64
N MET A 329 23.32 4.37 14.39
CA MET A 329 21.98 4.15 13.86
C MET A 329 21.60 2.66 13.90
N SER A 330 22.44 1.78 13.33
CA SER A 330 22.17 0.33 13.28
C SER A 330 22.18 -0.31 14.67
N LYS A 331 23.09 0.11 15.55
CA LYS A 331 23.10 -0.29 16.96
C LYS A 331 21.77 0.06 17.63
N ARG A 332 21.34 1.32 17.50
CA ARG A 332 20.07 1.78 18.10
C ARG A 332 18.86 1.07 17.52
N ALA A 333 18.84 0.80 16.24
CA ALA A 333 17.78 0.00 15.62
C ALA A 333 17.68 -1.40 16.23
N CYS A 334 18.82 -2.07 16.47
CA CYS A 334 18.88 -3.37 17.15
C CYS A 334 18.43 -3.31 18.62
N GLU A 335 18.75 -2.26 19.35
CA GLU A 335 18.27 -2.05 20.72
C GLU A 335 16.75 -1.92 20.81
N LEU A 336 16.14 -1.26 19.82
CA LEU A 336 14.69 -1.07 19.76
C LEU A 336 13.97 -2.33 19.27
N ASN A 337 14.56 -3.06 18.31
CA ASN A 337 13.98 -4.28 17.75
C ASN A 337 15.09 -5.14 17.13
N GLY A 338 15.57 -6.12 17.88
CA GLY A 338 16.64 -7.02 17.46
C GLY A 338 16.19 -8.16 16.53
N ASN A 339 15.48 -7.87 15.44
CA ASN A 339 15.14 -8.84 14.42
C ASN A 339 16.34 -9.16 13.50
N TYR A 340 16.21 -10.20 12.66
CA TYR A 340 17.25 -10.62 11.72
C TYR A 340 17.76 -9.46 10.85
N ALA A 341 16.87 -8.71 10.20
CA ALA A 341 17.24 -7.67 9.25
C ALA A 341 18.08 -6.53 9.87
N TYR A 342 17.79 -6.17 11.13
CA TYR A 342 18.53 -5.10 11.81
C TYR A 342 19.91 -5.59 12.28
N LEU A 343 20.01 -6.82 12.72
CA LEU A 343 21.29 -7.43 13.07
C LEU A 343 22.19 -7.60 11.84
N ASP A 344 21.64 -7.99 10.70
CA ASP A 344 22.34 -8.09 9.41
C ASP A 344 22.87 -6.74 8.95
N THR A 345 22.03 -5.71 8.95
CA THR A 345 22.46 -4.32 8.64
C THR A 345 23.58 -3.87 9.56
N TYR A 346 23.48 -4.16 10.86
CA TYR A 346 24.51 -3.76 11.81
C TYR A 346 25.85 -4.46 11.55
N ALA A 347 25.83 -5.76 11.24
CA ALA A 347 27.02 -6.50 10.86
C ALA A 347 27.66 -5.93 9.58
N ALA A 348 26.86 -5.60 8.58
CA ALA A 348 27.32 -5.05 7.31
C ALA A 348 27.99 -3.67 7.49
N VAL A 349 27.37 -2.77 8.26
CA VAL A 349 27.92 -1.46 8.57
C VAL A 349 29.24 -1.55 9.32
N LEU A 350 29.33 -2.40 10.36
CA LEU A 350 30.55 -2.66 11.12
C LEU A 350 31.67 -3.19 10.22
N TYR A 351 31.37 -4.16 9.34
CA TYR A 351 32.34 -4.69 8.38
C TYR A 351 32.88 -3.58 7.48
N LYS A 352 32.03 -2.73 6.91
CA LYS A 352 32.42 -1.61 6.05
C LYS A 352 33.27 -0.58 6.79
N ALA A 353 32.98 -0.33 8.06
CA ALA A 353 33.74 0.56 8.92
C ALA A 353 35.12 -0.02 9.34
N GLY A 354 35.35 -1.32 9.17
CA GLY A 354 36.57 -2.02 9.57
C GLY A 354 36.54 -2.60 11.00
N GLU A 355 35.36 -2.58 11.65
CA GLU A 355 35.15 -3.08 13.02
C GLU A 355 34.89 -4.60 12.99
N TYR A 356 35.84 -5.38 12.46
CA TYR A 356 35.66 -6.81 12.11
C TYR A 356 35.30 -7.70 13.30
N LYS A 357 35.80 -7.40 14.51
CA LYS A 357 35.49 -8.20 15.69
C LYS A 357 34.00 -8.12 16.06
N GLU A 358 33.45 -6.92 16.08
CA GLU A 358 32.04 -6.69 16.41
C GLU A 358 31.14 -7.12 15.24
N ALA A 359 31.58 -6.90 13.99
CA ALA A 359 30.89 -7.38 12.79
C ALA A 359 30.64 -8.90 12.82
N GLU A 360 31.65 -9.71 13.22
CA GLU A 360 31.51 -11.14 13.34
C GLU A 360 30.47 -11.55 14.40
N ILE A 361 30.49 -10.88 15.54
CA ILE A 361 29.51 -11.12 16.61
C ILE A 361 28.10 -10.84 16.10
N MET A 362 27.88 -9.72 15.42
CA MET A 362 26.56 -9.36 14.92
C MET A 362 26.11 -10.25 13.75
N ALA A 363 26.99 -10.64 12.85
CA ALA A 363 26.67 -11.58 11.77
C ALA A 363 26.25 -12.96 12.31
N ASN A 364 26.95 -13.48 13.32
CA ASN A 364 26.56 -14.74 13.97
C ASN A 364 25.19 -14.60 14.65
N LYS A 365 24.94 -13.50 15.40
CA LYS A 365 23.63 -13.24 16.01
C LYS A 365 22.51 -13.14 14.99
N ALA A 366 22.77 -12.51 13.82
CA ALA A 366 21.80 -12.44 12.74
C ALA A 366 21.43 -13.82 12.21
N ILE A 367 22.45 -14.68 11.96
CA ILE A 367 22.23 -16.05 11.49
C ILE A 367 21.48 -16.90 12.54
N GLU A 368 21.82 -16.77 13.82
CA GLU A 368 21.11 -17.44 14.92
C GLU A 368 19.64 -17.00 14.97
N LYS A 369 19.40 -15.70 14.81
CA LYS A 369 18.05 -15.12 14.78
C LYS A 369 17.25 -15.61 13.59
N ALA A 370 17.84 -15.66 12.38
CA ALA A 370 17.21 -16.20 11.19
C ALA A 370 16.77 -17.66 11.39
N LYS A 371 17.64 -18.49 11.97
CA LYS A 371 17.31 -19.88 12.30
C LYS A 371 16.18 -20.00 13.33
N ALA A 372 16.19 -19.16 14.36
CA ALA A 372 15.13 -19.11 15.37
C ALA A 372 13.77 -18.68 14.76
N GLU A 373 13.79 -17.80 13.77
CA GLU A 373 12.62 -17.37 13.00
C GLU A 373 12.22 -18.37 11.90
N LYS A 374 12.91 -19.51 11.80
CA LYS A 374 12.68 -20.59 10.82
C LYS A 374 12.82 -20.14 9.36
N MET A 375 13.66 -19.16 9.09
CA MET A 375 14.02 -18.74 7.74
C MET A 375 14.77 -19.85 7.02
N VAL A 376 14.54 -20.00 5.72
CA VAL A 376 15.30 -20.95 4.91
C VAL A 376 16.71 -20.41 4.60
N ALA A 377 17.69 -21.29 4.39
CA ALA A 377 19.09 -20.92 4.25
C ALA A 377 19.36 -19.89 3.13
N ASP A 378 18.54 -19.90 2.07
CA ASP A 378 18.66 -18.96 0.96
C ASP A 378 18.30 -17.51 1.36
N GLU A 379 17.44 -17.31 2.38
CA GLU A 379 17.02 -15.99 2.86
C GLU A 379 18.09 -15.26 3.67
N TYR A 380 19.07 -15.98 4.25
CA TYR A 380 20.20 -15.38 4.98
C TYR A 380 21.58 -15.74 4.42
N LYS A 381 21.63 -16.18 3.16
CA LYS A 381 22.88 -16.54 2.48
C LYS A 381 23.87 -15.37 2.36
N GLU A 382 23.36 -14.14 2.19
CA GLU A 382 24.19 -12.93 2.09
C GLU A 382 24.88 -12.62 3.40
N THR A 383 24.19 -12.76 4.54
CA THR A 383 24.79 -12.64 5.87
C THR A 383 25.85 -13.73 6.11
N SER A 384 25.59 -14.95 5.64
CA SER A 384 26.56 -16.04 5.75
C SER A 384 27.81 -15.77 4.92
N ALA A 385 27.65 -15.26 3.69
CA ALA A 385 28.76 -14.84 2.85
C ALA A 385 29.54 -13.66 3.44
N LEU A 386 28.84 -12.70 4.06
CA LEU A 386 29.46 -11.60 4.78
C LEU A 386 30.31 -12.11 5.96
N LEU A 387 29.81 -13.08 6.73
CA LEU A 387 30.55 -13.66 7.85
C LEU A 387 31.88 -14.29 7.38
N GLU A 388 31.89 -15.00 6.24
CA GLU A 388 33.14 -15.55 5.68
C GLU A 388 34.10 -14.44 5.23
N LYS A 389 33.61 -13.35 4.64
CA LYS A 389 34.44 -12.17 4.30
C LYS A 389 35.03 -11.51 5.55
N ILE A 390 34.28 -11.43 6.64
CA ILE A 390 34.74 -10.87 7.93
C ILE A 390 35.87 -11.75 8.49
N LYS A 391 35.69 -13.07 8.53
CA LYS A 391 36.71 -14.00 9.02
C LYS A 391 38.03 -13.92 8.23
N ALA A 392 37.95 -13.70 6.92
CA ALA A 392 39.12 -13.55 6.05
C ALA A 392 39.90 -12.25 6.26
N LYS A 393 39.38 -11.27 7.04
CA LYS A 393 40.02 -9.99 7.38
C LYS A 393 40.71 -10.00 8.75
N LYS A 394 40.56 -11.07 9.52
CA LYS A 394 41.26 -11.29 10.81
C LYS A 394 42.58 -12.02 10.58
#